data_8b1cf995fdc93787359cb599cfda45d3
#
_entry.id   8b1cf995fdc93787359cb599cfda45d3
#
_cell.length_a   1.000
_cell.length_b   1.000
_cell.length_c   1.000
_cell.angle_alpha   90.00
_cell.angle_beta   90.00
_cell.angle_gamma   90.00
#
_symmetry.space_group_name_H-M   'P 1'
#
loop_
_entity.id
_entity.type
_entity.pdbx_description
1 polymer ?
#
loop_
_entity_poly.entity_id
_entity_poly.type
_entity_poly.pdbx_seq_one_letter_code
_entity_poly.pdbx_strand_id
1 'polypeptide(L)'
;FNMNIQELQTLINYKVGIKTFILNNHIYGITKAFQKTNFQGREEACGPKGYNPPNFIDIAKAYKVKTVSINNNDELEKKIEEVLKFNGPVVCDVNCHEFHNYEPKLIGWKTPIEDMYPYIPRSELKKNLFIKMHETSHNPFMPDVHTKVDTME
;
A
#
# COMPACT_ATOMS: atom_id res chain seq x y z
N PHE A 1 -5.28 -2.26 -9.54
CA PHE A 1 -5.92 -1.66 -10.73
C PHE A 1 -5.41 -2.29 -12.02
N ASN A 2 -4.10 -2.32 -12.27
CA ASN A 2 -3.53 -2.80 -13.54
C ASN A 2 -3.92 -4.22 -13.94
N MET A 3 -4.18 -5.10 -12.99
CA MET A 3 -4.52 -6.51 -13.26
C MET A 3 -5.92 -6.71 -13.82
N ASN A 4 -6.82 -5.72 -13.68
CA ASN A 4 -8.23 -5.81 -14.06
C ASN A 4 -8.71 -4.57 -14.83
N ILE A 5 -7.83 -3.98 -15.65
CA ILE A 5 -8.16 -2.78 -16.44
C ILE A 5 -9.36 -3.02 -17.37
N GLN A 6 -9.49 -4.22 -17.92
CA GLN A 6 -10.58 -4.60 -18.84
C GLN A 6 -11.96 -4.46 -18.19
N GLU A 7 -12.07 -4.53 -16.86
CA GLU A 7 -13.35 -4.37 -16.15
C GLU A 7 -13.92 -2.95 -16.22
N LEU A 8 -13.12 -1.98 -16.65
CA LEU A 8 -13.63 -0.64 -16.96
C LEU A 8 -14.69 -0.69 -18.06
N GLN A 9 -14.55 -1.61 -19.03
CA GLN A 9 -15.58 -1.80 -20.05
C GLN A 9 -16.88 -2.35 -19.47
N THR A 10 -16.78 -3.24 -18.48
CA THR A 10 -17.94 -3.77 -17.76
C THR A 10 -18.71 -2.65 -17.05
N LEU A 11 -18.00 -1.72 -16.39
CA LEU A 11 -18.62 -0.58 -15.71
C LEU A 11 -19.42 0.30 -16.70
N ILE A 12 -18.89 0.51 -17.89
CA ILE A 12 -19.55 1.30 -18.93
C ILE A 12 -20.76 0.56 -19.50
N ASN A 13 -20.59 -0.71 -19.85
CA ASN A 13 -21.66 -1.51 -20.48
C ASN A 13 -22.88 -1.65 -19.57
N TYR A 14 -22.65 -1.87 -18.27
CA TYR A 14 -23.72 -2.08 -17.29
C TYR A 14 -24.09 -0.81 -16.51
N LYS A 15 -23.48 0.34 -16.84
CA LYS A 15 -23.71 1.64 -16.18
C LYS A 15 -23.54 1.58 -14.66
N VAL A 16 -22.50 0.86 -14.20
CA VAL A 16 -22.23 0.68 -12.77
C VAL A 16 -21.55 1.90 -12.20
N GLY A 17 -22.16 2.57 -11.23
CA GLY A 17 -21.69 3.85 -10.67
C GLY A 17 -20.54 3.75 -9.66
N ILE A 18 -19.58 2.83 -9.86
CA ILE A 18 -18.42 2.65 -8.97
C ILE A 18 -17.49 3.87 -8.97
N LYS A 19 -17.02 4.25 -7.78
CA LYS A 19 -15.99 5.26 -7.57
C LYS A 19 -14.69 4.57 -7.21
N THR A 20 -13.72 4.60 -8.13
CA THR A 20 -12.42 3.98 -7.94
C THR A 20 -11.39 5.05 -7.60
N PHE A 21 -10.85 5.02 -6.38
CA PHE A 21 -9.73 5.85 -5.96
C PHE A 21 -8.44 5.04 -6.03
N ILE A 22 -7.50 5.49 -6.85
CA ILE A 22 -6.17 4.90 -6.98
C ILE A 22 -5.22 5.71 -6.13
N LEU A 23 -4.77 5.15 -5.00
CA LEU A 23 -3.70 5.75 -4.18
C LEU A 23 -2.37 5.52 -4.88
N ASN A 24 -1.99 6.45 -5.73
CA ASN A 24 -0.88 6.31 -6.65
C ASN A 24 0.41 6.87 -6.04
N ASN A 25 1.21 6.01 -5.47
CA ASN A 25 2.54 6.34 -4.97
C ASN A 25 3.67 6.04 -5.96
N HIS A 26 3.36 5.69 -7.20
CA HIS A 26 4.28 5.45 -8.33
C HIS A 26 5.29 4.30 -8.14
N ILE A 27 5.20 3.56 -7.03
CA ILE A 27 6.13 2.46 -6.71
C ILE A 27 5.40 1.25 -6.14
N TYR A 28 6.09 0.13 -6.06
CA TYR A 28 5.71 -0.99 -5.21
C TYR A 28 6.22 -0.75 -3.78
N GLY A 29 5.51 0.07 -3.00
CA GLY A 29 5.96 0.57 -1.70
C GLY A 29 6.30 -0.52 -0.70
N ILE A 30 5.47 -1.59 -0.59
CA ILE A 30 5.75 -2.73 0.29
C ILE A 30 7.02 -3.46 -0.13
N THR A 31 7.20 -3.72 -1.43
CA THR A 31 8.40 -4.38 -1.96
C THR A 31 9.66 -3.53 -1.70
N LYS A 32 9.57 -2.21 -1.93
CA LYS A 32 10.65 -1.28 -1.65
C LYS A 32 11.03 -1.27 -0.16
N ALA A 33 10.04 -1.17 0.72
CA ALA A 33 10.25 -1.19 2.17
C ALA A 33 10.89 -2.51 2.64
N PHE A 34 10.42 -3.64 2.10
CA PHE A 34 10.98 -4.96 2.37
C PHE A 34 12.44 -5.07 1.92
N GLN A 35 12.75 -4.66 0.69
CA GLN A 35 14.10 -4.71 0.13
C GLN A 35 15.05 -3.79 0.90
N LYS A 36 14.60 -2.58 1.25
CA LYS A 36 15.37 -1.64 2.05
C LYS A 36 15.75 -2.25 3.40
N THR A 37 14.81 -2.91 4.06
CA THR A 37 15.02 -3.50 5.40
C THR A 37 15.91 -4.74 5.35
N ASN A 38 15.70 -5.62 4.36
CA ASN A 38 16.28 -6.96 4.38
C ASN A 38 17.53 -7.12 3.48
N PHE A 39 17.73 -6.23 2.53
CA PHE A 39 18.84 -6.30 1.56
C PHE A 39 19.77 -5.09 1.60
N GLN A 40 19.94 -4.48 2.77
CA GLN A 40 20.85 -3.35 2.99
C GLN A 40 20.59 -2.16 2.03
N GLY A 41 19.32 -1.90 1.75
CA GLY A 41 18.92 -0.82 0.85
C GLY A 41 19.06 -1.11 -0.65
N ARG A 42 19.43 -2.34 -1.03
CA ARG A 42 19.43 -2.73 -2.45
C ARG A 42 18.01 -2.92 -2.93
N GLU A 43 17.56 -2.00 -3.78
CA GLU A 43 16.20 -1.95 -4.32
C GLU A 43 16.22 -2.33 -5.81
N GLU A 44 15.38 -3.31 -6.19
CA GLU A 44 15.27 -3.79 -7.55
C GLU A 44 13.79 -3.88 -7.97
N ALA A 45 13.49 -3.42 -9.18
CA ALA A 45 12.18 -3.54 -9.82
C ALA A 45 10.96 -3.01 -9.02
N CYS A 46 11.17 -2.18 -8.01
CA CYS A 46 10.10 -1.64 -7.16
C CYS A 46 9.84 -0.13 -7.33
N GLY A 47 10.64 0.54 -8.15
CA GLY A 47 10.55 1.97 -8.44
C GLY A 47 10.99 2.30 -9.87
N PRO A 48 11.38 3.55 -10.17
CA PRO A 48 11.58 4.04 -11.54
C PRO A 48 12.51 3.22 -12.44
N LYS A 49 13.40 2.42 -11.86
CA LYS A 49 14.31 1.55 -12.62
C LYS A 49 13.70 0.22 -13.05
N GLY A 50 12.52 -0.15 -12.55
CA GLY A 50 11.93 -1.44 -12.89
C GLY A 50 10.41 -1.47 -12.86
N TYR A 51 9.77 -0.59 -12.10
CA TYR A 51 8.33 -0.40 -12.11
C TYR A 51 8.02 1.02 -12.55
N ASN A 52 7.25 1.13 -13.62
CA ASN A 52 6.74 2.38 -14.13
C ASN A 52 5.24 2.22 -14.37
N PRO A 53 4.37 2.74 -13.49
CA PRO A 53 2.93 2.63 -13.67
C PRO A 53 2.49 3.40 -14.90
N PRO A 54 1.48 2.90 -15.62
CA PRO A 54 0.88 3.65 -16.72
C PRO A 54 0.14 4.90 -16.18
N ASN A 55 -0.16 5.82 -17.07
CA ASN A 55 -1.07 6.92 -16.74
C ASN A 55 -2.49 6.37 -16.58
N PHE A 56 -2.97 6.24 -15.34
CA PHE A 56 -4.30 5.68 -15.03
C PHE A 56 -5.45 6.54 -15.58
N ILE A 57 -5.24 7.85 -15.66
CA ILE A 57 -6.21 8.79 -16.22
C ILE A 57 -6.40 8.55 -17.71
N ASP A 58 -5.31 8.37 -18.46
CA ASP A 58 -5.40 8.14 -19.91
C ASP A 58 -6.04 6.78 -20.23
N ILE A 59 -5.73 5.75 -19.40
CA ILE A 59 -6.40 4.45 -19.51
C ILE A 59 -7.91 4.60 -19.29
N ALA A 60 -8.32 5.25 -18.20
CA ALA A 60 -9.73 5.42 -17.89
C ALA A 60 -10.48 6.22 -18.97
N LYS A 61 -9.82 7.28 -19.51
CA LYS A 61 -10.37 8.04 -20.65
C LYS A 61 -10.57 7.19 -21.90
N ALA A 62 -9.63 6.26 -22.20
CA ALA A 62 -9.77 5.36 -23.34
C ALA A 62 -11.03 4.49 -23.25
N TYR A 63 -11.42 4.11 -22.03
CA TYR A 63 -12.68 3.41 -21.74
C TYR A 63 -13.90 4.35 -21.60
N LYS A 64 -13.73 5.66 -21.81
CA LYS A 64 -14.79 6.68 -21.64
C LYS A 64 -15.31 6.79 -20.20
N VAL A 65 -14.52 6.42 -19.21
CA VAL A 65 -14.84 6.61 -17.78
C VAL A 65 -14.48 8.04 -17.38
N LYS A 66 -15.34 8.69 -16.59
CA LYS A 66 -15.04 10.01 -15.98
C LYS A 66 -13.79 9.91 -15.13
N THR A 67 -12.89 10.89 -15.26
CA THR A 67 -11.63 10.92 -14.51
C THR A 67 -11.51 12.18 -13.67
N VAL A 68 -10.86 12.04 -12.51
CA VAL A 68 -10.47 13.13 -11.62
C VAL A 68 -9.05 12.86 -11.16
N SER A 69 -8.23 13.90 -10.95
CA SER A 69 -6.88 13.79 -10.36
C SER A 69 -6.80 14.67 -9.13
N ILE A 70 -6.23 14.13 -8.04
CA ILE A 70 -5.95 14.86 -6.80
C ILE A 70 -4.43 14.92 -6.65
N ASN A 71 -3.86 16.13 -6.66
CA ASN A 71 -2.42 16.31 -6.66
C ASN A 71 -1.86 16.91 -5.36
N ASN A 72 -2.73 17.43 -4.50
CA ASN A 72 -2.35 18.01 -3.21
C ASN A 72 -3.52 17.95 -2.23
N ASN A 73 -3.24 18.23 -0.96
CA ASN A 73 -4.24 18.18 0.10
C ASN A 73 -5.29 19.31 0.00
N ASP A 74 -4.96 20.46 -0.60
CA ASP A 74 -5.89 21.60 -0.71
C ASP A 74 -7.07 21.29 -1.62
N GLU A 75 -6.87 20.37 -2.58
CA GLU A 75 -7.91 19.93 -3.50
C GLU A 75 -8.72 18.72 -2.98
N LEU A 76 -8.25 18.07 -1.92
CA LEU A 76 -8.70 16.73 -1.52
C LEU A 76 -10.20 16.67 -1.29
N GLU A 77 -10.70 17.47 -0.38
CA GLU A 77 -12.11 17.45 0.04
C GLU A 77 -13.05 17.77 -1.15
N LYS A 78 -12.77 18.86 -1.86
CA LYS A 78 -13.56 19.29 -3.00
C LYS A 78 -13.64 18.23 -4.10
N LYS A 79 -12.51 17.61 -4.44
CA LYS A 79 -12.47 16.62 -5.51
C LYS A 79 -13.05 15.27 -5.09
N ILE A 80 -12.93 14.87 -3.83
CA ILE A 80 -13.64 13.71 -3.31
C ILE A 80 -15.15 13.93 -3.43
N GLU A 81 -15.66 15.09 -3.02
CA GLU A 81 -17.07 15.41 -3.19
C GLU A 81 -17.52 15.39 -4.65
N GLU A 82 -16.72 15.94 -5.58
CA GLU A 82 -16.99 15.86 -7.02
C GLU A 82 -17.16 14.40 -7.47
N VAL A 83 -16.21 13.54 -7.07
CA VAL A 83 -16.23 12.12 -7.40
C VAL A 83 -17.48 11.43 -6.86
N LEU A 84 -17.81 11.67 -5.59
CA LEU A 84 -18.94 11.01 -4.93
C LEU A 84 -20.28 11.47 -5.48
N LYS A 85 -20.43 12.74 -5.84
CA LYS A 85 -21.67 13.31 -6.40
C LYS A 85 -21.92 12.95 -7.86
N PHE A 86 -20.91 12.54 -8.63
CA PHE A 86 -21.07 12.21 -10.03
C PHE A 86 -21.94 10.96 -10.22
N ASN A 87 -22.93 11.02 -11.11
CA ASN A 87 -23.79 9.88 -11.41
C ASN A 87 -23.16 9.02 -12.54
N GLY A 88 -22.37 8.03 -12.18
CA GLY A 88 -21.68 7.12 -13.11
C GLY A 88 -20.34 6.65 -12.56
N PRO A 89 -19.61 5.81 -13.31
CA PRO A 89 -18.29 5.36 -12.92
C PRO A 89 -17.27 6.49 -12.97
N VAL A 90 -16.38 6.54 -11.99
CA VAL A 90 -15.27 7.51 -11.91
C VAL A 90 -14.00 6.78 -11.55
N VAL A 91 -12.90 7.13 -12.20
CA VAL A 91 -11.53 6.81 -11.77
C VAL A 91 -10.88 8.09 -11.26
N CYS A 92 -10.50 8.09 -10.00
CA CYS A 92 -9.80 9.17 -9.33
C CYS A 92 -8.36 8.75 -9.05
N ASP A 93 -7.40 9.40 -9.70
CA ASP A 93 -5.97 9.21 -9.42
C ASP A 93 -5.53 10.17 -8.32
N VAL A 94 -5.23 9.61 -7.14
CA VAL A 94 -4.75 10.35 -5.98
C VAL A 94 -3.23 10.25 -5.93
N ASN A 95 -2.56 11.34 -6.28
CA ASN A 95 -1.11 11.42 -6.30
C ASN A 95 -0.56 11.45 -4.87
N CYS A 96 0.02 10.33 -4.44
CA CYS A 96 0.57 10.15 -3.11
C CYS A 96 2.09 10.30 -3.10
N HIS A 97 2.64 10.58 -1.93
CA HIS A 97 4.09 10.56 -1.75
C HIS A 97 4.66 9.18 -2.12
N GLU A 98 5.82 9.16 -2.76
CA GLU A 98 6.44 7.94 -3.27
C GLU A 98 6.73 6.92 -2.18
N PHE A 99 7.23 7.38 -1.05
CA PHE A 99 7.62 6.53 0.08
C PHE A 99 7.02 7.00 1.40
N HIS A 100 6.54 6.06 2.18
CA HIS A 100 6.10 6.26 3.55
C HIS A 100 6.44 5.03 4.39
N ASN A 101 6.65 5.23 5.68
CA ASN A 101 6.84 4.13 6.61
C ASN A 101 5.49 3.56 7.05
N TYR A 102 5.50 2.27 7.36
CA TYR A 102 4.37 1.63 8.04
C TYR A 102 4.61 1.68 9.55
N GLU A 103 3.60 2.09 10.30
CA GLU A 103 3.63 2.10 11.77
C GLU A 103 2.38 1.40 12.31
N PRO A 104 2.52 0.39 13.18
CA PRO A 104 3.75 -0.26 13.60
C PRO A 104 4.39 -1.09 12.50
N LYS A 105 5.73 -1.14 12.47
CA LYS A 105 6.48 -1.93 11.50
C LYS A 105 6.79 -3.31 12.07
N LEU A 106 6.32 -4.35 11.40
CA LEU A 106 6.70 -5.72 11.73
C LEU A 106 8.08 -6.02 11.16
N ILE A 107 8.98 -6.50 12.00
CA ILE A 107 10.32 -6.92 11.62
C ILE A 107 10.28 -8.43 11.44
N GLY A 108 9.77 -8.89 10.28
CA GLY A 108 9.71 -10.31 9.93
C GLY A 108 11.09 -10.94 9.83
N TRP A 109 11.17 -12.26 9.82
CA TRP A 109 12.26 -13.23 9.74
C TRP A 109 12.64 -13.88 11.07
N LYS A 110 12.48 -13.23 12.23
CA LYS A 110 12.85 -13.81 13.52
C LYS A 110 11.68 -14.26 14.33
N THR A 111 10.52 -13.68 14.08
CA THR A 111 9.25 -14.06 14.68
C THR A 111 8.22 -14.32 13.60
N PRO A 112 7.15 -15.09 13.88
CA PRO A 112 6.02 -15.23 12.96
C PRO A 112 5.40 -13.87 12.61
N ILE A 113 4.79 -13.77 11.44
CA ILE A 113 4.20 -12.52 10.95
C ILE A 113 3.09 -11.99 11.86
N GLU A 114 2.39 -12.85 12.56
CA GLU A 114 1.37 -12.53 13.56
C GLU A 114 1.94 -11.99 14.87
N ASP A 115 3.25 -12.13 15.09
CA ASP A 115 3.90 -11.67 16.30
C ASP A 115 4.36 -10.23 16.17
N MET A 116 3.56 -9.32 16.67
CA MET A 116 3.82 -7.87 16.64
C MET A 116 4.74 -7.40 17.78
N TYR A 117 5.73 -8.19 18.16
CA TYR A 117 6.75 -7.73 19.11
C TYR A 117 7.56 -6.55 18.54
N PRO A 118 7.88 -5.50 19.32
CA PRO A 118 7.56 -5.29 20.74
C PRO A 118 6.20 -4.60 21.01
N TYR A 119 5.38 -4.39 20.00
CA TYR A 119 4.16 -3.58 20.10
C TYR A 119 3.01 -4.27 20.86
N ILE A 120 3.00 -5.61 20.89
CA ILE A 120 2.00 -6.38 21.62
C ILE A 120 2.65 -7.12 22.80
N PRO A 121 2.11 -6.99 24.03
CA PRO A 121 2.55 -7.80 25.19
C PRO A 121 2.41 -9.29 24.92
N ARG A 122 3.35 -10.09 25.41
CA ARG A 122 3.32 -11.57 25.25
C ARG A 122 2.04 -12.22 25.76
N SER A 123 1.48 -11.69 26.85
CA SER A 123 0.20 -12.16 27.42
C SER A 123 -0.97 -11.91 26.47
N GLU A 124 -0.98 -10.79 25.81
CA GLU A 124 -2.01 -10.42 24.84
C GLU A 124 -1.89 -11.26 23.57
N LEU A 125 -0.68 -11.41 23.02
CA LEU A 125 -0.43 -12.30 21.89
C LEU A 125 -0.93 -13.71 22.19
N LYS A 126 -0.53 -14.29 23.34
CA LYS A 126 -0.95 -15.64 23.76
C LYS A 126 -2.46 -15.78 23.87
N LYS A 127 -3.15 -14.75 24.37
CA LYS A 127 -4.60 -14.74 24.50
C LYS A 127 -5.33 -14.72 23.16
N ASN A 128 -4.76 -14.04 22.17
CA ASN A 128 -5.40 -13.80 20.87
C ASN A 128 -5.05 -14.85 19.82
N LEU A 129 -4.00 -15.67 20.04
CA LEU A 129 -3.64 -16.73 19.11
C LEU A 129 -4.60 -17.93 19.23
N PHE A 130 -5.10 -18.38 18.07
CA PHE A 130 -5.88 -19.63 17.95
C PHE A 130 -5.01 -20.88 17.77
N ILE A 131 -3.70 -20.68 17.52
CA ILE A 131 -2.70 -21.74 17.34
C ILE A 131 -1.66 -21.66 18.44
N LYS A 132 -0.84 -22.71 18.56
CA LYS A 132 0.28 -22.72 19.50
C LYS A 132 1.28 -21.63 19.12
N MET A 133 1.71 -20.86 20.12
CA MET A 133 2.79 -19.88 19.93
C MET A 133 4.06 -20.55 19.40
N HIS A 134 4.66 -19.97 18.38
CA HIS A 134 5.92 -20.46 17.83
C HIS A 134 7.07 -20.25 18.83
N GLU A 135 8.06 -21.13 18.81
CA GLU A 135 9.21 -21.07 19.74
C GLU A 135 9.97 -19.75 19.69
N THR A 136 10.10 -19.14 18.50
CA THR A 136 10.77 -17.85 18.33
C THR A 136 10.02 -16.70 19.01
N SER A 137 8.70 -16.82 19.21
CA SER A 137 7.89 -15.85 19.94
C SER A 137 8.07 -15.93 21.47
N HIS A 138 8.72 -16.96 21.97
CA HIS A 138 9.02 -17.11 23.41
C HIS A 138 10.30 -16.37 23.83
N ASN A 139 11.16 -15.97 22.89
CA ASN A 139 12.41 -15.29 23.19
C ASN A 139 12.32 -13.80 22.84
N PRO A 140 11.88 -12.93 23.75
CA PRO A 140 11.75 -11.49 23.51
C PRO A 140 13.11 -10.76 23.42
N PHE A 141 14.22 -11.43 23.74
CA PHE A 141 15.56 -10.85 23.81
C PHE A 141 16.46 -11.24 22.63
N MET A 142 15.90 -11.57 21.48
CA MET A 142 16.74 -11.63 20.30
C MET A 142 17.35 -10.24 20.07
N PRO A 143 18.70 -10.13 19.99
CA PRO A 143 19.33 -8.83 19.77
C PRO A 143 18.77 -8.23 18.49
N ASP A 144 18.39 -7.00 18.61
CA ASP A 144 17.78 -6.22 17.54
C ASP A 144 18.81 -5.99 16.44
N VAL A 145 18.88 -6.89 15.47
CA VAL A 145 19.78 -6.76 14.31
C VAL A 145 19.32 -5.61 13.40
N HIS A 146 18.11 -5.10 13.62
CA HIS A 146 17.48 -4.09 12.77
C HIS A 146 17.55 -2.66 13.31
N THR A 147 17.91 -2.44 14.58
CA THR A 147 18.09 -1.08 15.13
C THR A 147 19.25 -0.31 14.50
N LYS A 148 20.12 -0.97 13.75
CA LYS A 148 21.22 -0.29 13.02
C LYS A 148 20.84 0.22 11.63
N VAL A 149 19.66 -0.08 11.12
CA VAL A 149 19.25 0.32 9.76
C VAL A 149 18.38 1.59 9.76
N ASP A 150 17.74 1.90 10.89
CA ASP A 150 16.85 3.07 11.00
C ASP A 150 17.57 4.40 11.30
N THR A 151 18.92 4.40 11.37
CA THR A 151 19.72 5.62 11.58
C THR A 151 20.43 6.13 10.33
N MET A 152 20.07 5.65 9.15
CA MET A 152 20.50 6.29 7.91
C MET A 152 19.39 7.24 7.43
N GLU A 153 19.46 8.48 7.94
CA GLU A 153 18.87 9.66 7.33
C GLU A 153 19.46 9.94 5.94
#